data_8ff0ab085178d8c557d3ebf69baa4ac7
#
_entry.id   8ff0ab085178d8c557d3ebf69baa4ac7
#
_cell.length_a   1.000
_cell.length_b   1.000
_cell.length_c   1.000
_cell.angle_alpha   90.00
_cell.angle_beta   90.00
_cell.angle_gamma   90.00
#
_symmetry.space_group_name_H-M   'P 1'
#
loop_
_entity.id
_entity.type
_entity.pdbx_description
1 polymer ?
#
loop_
_entity_poly.entity_id
_entity_poly.type
_entity_poly.pdbx_seq_one_letter_code
_entity_poly.pdbx_strand_id
1 'polypeptide(L)'
;MTHQLAAIFSYGAGMGVKNCVQAGLDGFLRKAKISKRSPTVLATALTAALVSLGAAAAAVHAEVIHYRTAGAQLASLTNGPAPDRFRVTSRPVWEGADLDGDGQPDIANPTGNAPRQADAYGEGRFHAARDGGEREHEGVDYVATAGQTVAAPISGYVARIGYVYPDDTQLRYVEIDNPALHLTARVFYVDPKVEVGDAVAVGHPIGQAHTLQHRYPLGITDHVHLEIADARGRKLDAETLIVARNVDDRMAAD
;
A
#
# COMPACT_ATOMS: atom_id res chain seq x y z
N MET A 1 12.39 -14.73 22.95
CA MET A 1 11.39 -15.62 23.58
C MET A 1 10.05 -15.64 22.82
N THR A 2 10.04 -15.45 21.50
CA THR A 2 8.80 -15.28 20.69
C THR A 2 8.61 -16.32 19.58
N HIS A 3 9.46 -17.35 19.50
CA HIS A 3 9.39 -18.36 18.42
C HIS A 3 8.80 -19.73 18.84
N GLN A 4 8.35 -19.92 20.08
CA GLN A 4 7.80 -21.21 20.55
C GLN A 4 6.26 -21.29 20.62
N LEU A 5 5.53 -20.21 20.42
CA LEU A 5 4.06 -20.21 20.48
C LEU A 5 3.36 -20.54 19.16
N ALA A 6 4.03 -20.41 18.03
CA ALA A 6 3.45 -20.71 16.71
C ALA A 6 3.37 -22.21 16.37
N ALA A 7 4.14 -23.07 17.06
CA ALA A 7 4.17 -24.52 16.81
C ALA A 7 3.05 -25.31 17.48
N ILE A 8 2.31 -24.73 18.42
CA ILE A 8 1.28 -25.44 19.20
C ILE A 8 -0.08 -25.43 18.50
N PHE A 9 -0.34 -24.49 17.62
CA PHE A 9 -1.64 -24.37 16.92
C PHE A 9 -1.79 -25.24 15.67
N SER A 10 -0.72 -25.84 15.15
CA SER A 10 -0.77 -26.62 13.91
C SER A 10 -1.00 -28.13 14.11
N TYR A 11 -1.01 -28.64 15.34
CA TYR A 11 -1.12 -30.09 15.62
C TYR A 11 -2.42 -30.51 16.31
N GLY A 12 -3.39 -29.62 16.49
CA GLY A 12 -4.60 -29.85 17.30
C GLY A 12 -5.82 -30.43 16.60
N ALA A 13 -5.79 -30.66 15.29
CA ALA A 13 -7.01 -31.04 14.55
C ALA A 13 -7.21 -32.55 14.33
N GLY A 14 -6.35 -33.42 14.84
CA GLY A 14 -6.39 -34.85 14.50
C GLY A 14 -6.50 -35.86 15.64
N MET A 15 -6.34 -35.47 16.91
CA MET A 15 -6.49 -36.42 18.00
C MET A 15 -7.84 -36.20 18.68
N GLY A 16 -8.77 -37.14 18.41
CA GLY A 16 -10.10 -37.14 19.02
C GLY A 16 -10.03 -37.17 20.55
N VAL A 17 -10.96 -36.44 21.17
CA VAL A 17 -11.17 -36.34 22.62
C VAL A 17 -11.06 -37.69 23.39
N LYS A 18 -11.33 -38.83 22.71
CA LYS A 18 -11.18 -40.18 23.23
C LYS A 18 -9.75 -40.52 23.67
N ASN A 19 -8.71 -40.05 22.98
CA ASN A 19 -7.33 -40.39 23.28
C ASN A 19 -6.80 -39.63 24.51
N CYS A 20 -7.26 -38.41 24.76
CA CYS A 20 -6.90 -37.63 25.93
C CYS A 20 -7.53 -38.20 27.22
N VAL A 21 -8.78 -38.66 27.13
CA VAL A 21 -9.50 -39.27 28.27
C VAL A 21 -8.86 -40.62 28.64
N GLN A 22 -8.48 -41.41 27.62
CA GLN A 22 -7.86 -42.72 27.84
C GLN A 22 -6.47 -42.58 28.49
N ALA A 23 -5.64 -41.63 28.04
CA ALA A 23 -4.32 -41.38 28.61
C ALA A 23 -4.40 -40.87 30.05
N GLY A 24 -5.42 -40.08 30.40
CA GLY A 24 -5.69 -39.62 31.76
C GLY A 24 -6.11 -40.78 32.70
N LEU A 25 -6.95 -41.68 32.22
CA LEU A 25 -7.43 -42.85 32.95
C LEU A 25 -6.29 -43.84 33.26
N ASP A 26 -5.46 -44.12 32.25
CA ASP A 26 -4.34 -45.04 32.38
C ASP A 26 -3.25 -44.53 33.34
N GLY A 27 -3.02 -43.20 33.33
CA GLY A 27 -2.10 -42.51 34.25
C GLY A 27 -2.60 -42.56 35.69
N PHE A 28 -3.89 -42.43 35.93
CA PHE A 28 -4.51 -42.49 37.25
C PHE A 28 -4.51 -43.91 37.83
N LEU A 29 -4.83 -44.92 37.02
CA LEU A 29 -4.86 -46.30 37.41
C LEU A 29 -3.46 -46.87 37.77
N ARG A 30 -2.40 -46.38 37.13
CA ARG A 30 -1.02 -46.78 37.44
C ARG A 30 -0.49 -46.14 38.73
N LYS A 31 -0.95 -44.97 39.15
CA LYS A 31 -0.54 -44.30 40.39
C LYS A 31 -1.32 -44.78 41.61
N ALA A 32 -2.52 -45.29 41.45
CA ALA A 32 -3.32 -45.84 42.56
C ALA A 32 -2.89 -47.28 42.83
N LYS A 33 -1.93 -47.50 43.74
CA LYS A 33 -1.70 -48.80 44.39
C LYS A 33 -2.90 -49.11 45.28
N ILE A 34 -3.99 -49.59 44.67
CA ILE A 34 -5.18 -49.97 45.45
C ILE A 34 -4.91 -51.29 46.08
N SER A 35 -4.63 -51.27 47.41
CA SER A 35 -4.58 -52.45 48.28
C SER A 35 -5.97 -53.10 48.32
N LYS A 36 -6.04 -54.44 48.12
CA LYS A 36 -7.28 -55.26 48.06
C LYS A 36 -8.09 -55.34 49.38
N ARG A 37 -8.05 -54.29 50.20
CA ARG A 37 -8.64 -54.37 51.57
C ARG A 37 -9.61 -53.25 51.89
N SER A 38 -10.70 -53.09 51.18
CA SER A 38 -11.97 -52.59 51.73
C SER A 38 -12.88 -52.09 50.53
N PRO A 39 -14.13 -52.53 50.44
CA PRO A 39 -15.08 -52.08 49.44
C PRO A 39 -15.43 -50.59 49.55
N THR A 40 -15.27 -50.02 50.74
CA THR A 40 -15.51 -48.58 51.00
C THR A 40 -14.49 -47.66 50.30
N VAL A 41 -13.21 -48.07 50.24
CA VAL A 41 -12.15 -47.29 49.59
C VAL A 41 -12.33 -47.30 48.06
N LEU A 42 -12.85 -48.38 47.48
CA LEU A 42 -13.14 -48.50 46.09
C LEU A 42 -14.32 -47.60 45.66
N ALA A 43 -15.37 -47.56 46.50
CA ALA A 43 -16.55 -46.74 46.25
C ALA A 43 -16.22 -45.23 46.31
N THR A 44 -15.42 -44.78 47.26
CA THR A 44 -14.99 -43.36 47.34
C THR A 44 -14.03 -42.97 46.21
N ALA A 45 -13.17 -43.85 45.72
CA ALA A 45 -12.31 -43.59 44.60
C ALA A 45 -13.11 -43.51 43.28
N LEU A 46 -14.14 -44.34 43.07
CA LEU A 46 -15.01 -44.28 41.92
C LEU A 46 -15.89 -43.03 41.90
N THR A 47 -16.45 -42.62 43.05
CA THR A 47 -17.24 -41.38 43.10
C THR A 47 -16.39 -40.13 42.88
N ALA A 48 -15.16 -40.06 43.38
CA ALA A 48 -14.24 -38.97 43.09
C ALA A 48 -13.84 -38.88 41.61
N ALA A 49 -13.64 -40.04 40.96
CA ALA A 49 -13.34 -40.11 39.54
C ALA A 49 -14.53 -39.67 38.67
N LEU A 50 -15.75 -40.06 39.03
CA LEU A 50 -16.97 -39.65 38.31
C LEU A 50 -17.27 -38.17 38.44
N VAL A 51 -17.06 -37.58 39.63
CA VAL A 51 -17.23 -36.15 39.87
C VAL A 51 -16.19 -35.34 39.10
N SER A 52 -14.93 -35.80 39.04
CA SER A 52 -13.90 -35.10 38.25
C SER A 52 -14.11 -35.21 36.74
N LEU A 53 -14.62 -36.35 36.25
CA LEU A 53 -15.02 -36.49 34.84
C LEU A 53 -16.21 -35.58 34.49
N GLY A 54 -17.20 -35.48 35.39
CA GLY A 54 -18.36 -34.62 35.23
C GLY A 54 -17.97 -33.12 35.18
N ALA A 55 -17.06 -32.71 36.07
CA ALA A 55 -16.55 -31.34 36.08
C ALA A 55 -15.74 -30.99 34.82
N ALA A 56 -14.91 -31.93 34.35
CA ALA A 56 -14.16 -31.74 33.09
C ALA A 56 -15.08 -31.67 31.89
N ALA A 57 -16.12 -32.52 31.82
CA ALA A 57 -17.11 -32.49 30.75
C ALA A 57 -17.94 -31.18 30.77
N ALA A 58 -18.28 -30.68 31.95
CA ALA A 58 -19.01 -29.40 32.09
C ALA A 58 -18.14 -28.21 31.65
N ALA A 59 -16.84 -28.20 31.99
CA ALA A 59 -15.91 -27.15 31.58
C ALA A 59 -15.73 -27.12 30.06
N VAL A 60 -15.54 -28.28 29.41
CA VAL A 60 -15.44 -28.38 27.97
C VAL A 60 -16.75 -27.94 27.29
N HIS A 61 -17.91 -28.27 27.88
CA HIS A 61 -19.22 -27.84 27.33
C HIS A 61 -19.42 -26.33 27.46
N ALA A 62 -18.98 -25.73 28.57
CA ALA A 62 -19.04 -24.28 28.76
C ALA A 62 -18.14 -23.52 27.77
N GLU A 63 -16.92 -24.03 27.55
CA GLU A 63 -16.03 -23.45 26.52
C GLU A 63 -16.62 -23.56 25.11
N VAL A 64 -17.14 -24.72 24.71
CA VAL A 64 -17.76 -24.93 23.41
C VAL A 64 -18.96 -24.00 23.21
N ILE A 65 -19.78 -23.77 24.23
CA ILE A 65 -20.87 -22.80 24.18
C ILE A 65 -20.34 -21.39 24.03
N HIS A 66 -19.29 -21.03 24.74
CA HIS A 66 -18.66 -19.71 24.66
C HIS A 66 -18.10 -19.43 23.29
N TYR A 67 -17.38 -20.38 22.66
CA TYR A 67 -16.91 -20.26 21.29
C TYR A 67 -18.04 -20.19 20.25
N ARG A 68 -19.14 -20.94 20.45
CA ARG A 68 -20.32 -20.88 19.57
C ARG A 68 -21.04 -19.54 19.65
N THR A 69 -21.20 -18.98 20.84
CA THR A 69 -21.81 -17.65 21.03
C THR A 69 -20.93 -16.54 20.52
N ALA A 70 -19.60 -16.61 20.73
CA ALA A 70 -18.65 -15.67 20.15
C ALA A 70 -18.62 -15.77 18.61
N GLY A 71 -18.66 -16.99 18.06
CA GLY A 71 -18.75 -17.19 16.61
C GLY A 71 -20.05 -16.68 16.02
N ALA A 72 -21.19 -16.85 16.69
CA ALA A 72 -22.47 -16.30 16.24
C ALA A 72 -22.50 -14.77 16.32
N GLN A 73 -21.90 -14.17 17.34
CA GLN A 73 -21.73 -12.71 17.43
C GLN A 73 -20.81 -12.18 16.35
N LEU A 74 -19.67 -12.85 16.05
CA LEU A 74 -18.81 -12.48 14.95
C LEU A 74 -19.55 -12.57 13.61
N ALA A 75 -20.32 -13.66 13.38
CA ALA A 75 -21.09 -13.84 12.16
C ALA A 75 -22.19 -12.79 11.99
N SER A 76 -22.83 -12.34 13.09
CA SER A 76 -23.82 -11.26 13.05
C SER A 76 -23.19 -9.90 12.76
N LEU A 77 -21.94 -9.68 13.19
CA LEU A 77 -21.17 -8.46 12.87
C LEU A 77 -20.71 -8.44 11.41
N THR A 78 -20.47 -9.62 10.80
CA THR A 78 -20.00 -9.73 9.40
C THR A 78 -21.14 -9.76 8.37
N ASN A 79 -22.37 -10.14 8.79
CA ASN A 79 -23.54 -10.27 7.89
C ASN A 79 -24.51 -9.08 7.96
N GLY A 80 -24.30 -8.11 8.85
CA GLY A 80 -24.99 -6.83 8.83
C GLY A 80 -24.49 -5.93 7.71
N PRO A 81 -25.29 -4.94 7.22
CA PRO A 81 -24.75 -3.88 6.39
C PRO A 81 -23.58 -3.26 7.16
N ALA A 82 -22.38 -3.35 6.61
CA ALA A 82 -21.18 -2.77 7.24
C ALA A 82 -21.47 -1.29 7.52
N PRO A 83 -21.37 -0.82 8.77
CA PRO A 83 -21.50 0.60 9.04
C PRO A 83 -20.48 1.33 8.17
N ASP A 84 -20.86 2.50 7.62
CA ASP A 84 -20.01 3.28 6.69
C ASP A 84 -18.59 3.53 7.23
N ARG A 85 -18.42 3.52 8.55
CA ARG A 85 -17.11 3.61 9.23
C ARG A 85 -16.16 2.44 8.95
N PHE A 86 -16.63 1.33 8.37
CA PHE A 86 -15.80 0.18 7.96
C PHE A 86 -15.67 0.06 6.44
N ARG A 87 -16.15 1.06 5.70
CA ARG A 87 -15.89 1.13 4.27
C ARG A 87 -14.40 1.39 4.09
N VAL A 88 -13.68 0.39 3.62
CA VAL A 88 -12.30 0.58 3.20
C VAL A 88 -12.37 1.38 1.93
N THR A 89 -11.97 2.65 2.00
CA THR A 89 -11.70 3.44 0.82
C THR A 89 -10.25 3.18 0.42
N SER A 90 -10.04 2.73 -0.82
CA SER A 90 -8.70 2.63 -1.39
C SER A 90 -8.48 3.83 -2.30
N ARG A 91 -7.28 4.41 -2.24
CA ARG A 91 -6.84 5.47 -3.15
C ARG A 91 -5.60 5.04 -3.91
N PRO A 92 -5.45 5.44 -5.17
CA PRO A 92 -4.20 5.24 -5.88
C PRO A 92 -3.09 6.11 -5.27
N VAL A 93 -1.94 5.51 -5.04
CA VAL A 93 -0.66 6.19 -4.78
C VAL A 93 0.26 5.85 -5.94
N TRP A 94 1.10 6.80 -6.32
CA TRP A 94 2.03 6.64 -7.41
C TRP A 94 3.40 6.33 -6.84
N GLU A 95 3.93 5.15 -7.13
CA GLU A 95 5.25 4.71 -6.71
C GLU A 95 6.22 4.81 -7.87
N GLY A 96 7.32 5.51 -7.65
CA GLY A 96 8.42 5.59 -8.59
C GLY A 96 9.32 4.37 -8.54
N ALA A 97 10.00 4.10 -9.65
CA ALA A 97 10.99 3.02 -9.74
C ALA A 97 12.20 3.32 -8.84
N ASP A 98 12.72 2.26 -8.22
CA ASP A 98 14.05 2.17 -7.63
C ASP A 98 15.00 1.68 -8.72
N LEU A 99 15.87 2.54 -9.21
CA LEU A 99 16.74 2.28 -10.36
C LEU A 99 18.15 1.82 -9.94
N ASP A 100 18.60 2.21 -8.76
CA ASP A 100 19.91 1.84 -8.22
C ASP A 100 19.86 0.66 -7.24
N GLY A 101 18.67 0.24 -6.81
CA GLY A 101 18.42 -0.94 -5.99
C GLY A 101 18.67 -0.71 -4.50
N ASP A 102 18.62 0.52 -4.02
CA ASP A 102 18.83 0.86 -2.60
C ASP A 102 17.55 0.73 -1.74
N GLY A 103 16.42 0.43 -2.37
CA GLY A 103 15.11 0.26 -1.72
C GLY A 103 14.34 1.56 -1.57
N GLN A 104 14.82 2.68 -2.12
CA GLN A 104 14.10 3.95 -2.18
C GLN A 104 13.73 4.28 -3.63
N PRO A 105 12.62 5.00 -3.87
CA PRO A 105 12.29 5.41 -5.21
C PRO A 105 13.21 6.53 -5.71
N ASP A 106 13.81 6.35 -6.89
CA ASP A 106 14.58 7.38 -7.59
C ASP A 106 13.72 8.33 -8.42
N ILE A 107 12.51 7.90 -8.72
CA ILE A 107 11.54 8.63 -9.54
C ILE A 107 10.31 8.97 -8.70
N ALA A 108 9.71 10.14 -8.90
CA ALA A 108 8.46 10.53 -8.26
C ALA A 108 7.47 11.14 -9.26
N ASN A 109 6.18 10.91 -9.02
CA ASN A 109 5.11 11.63 -9.70
C ASN A 109 5.12 13.10 -9.24
N PRO A 110 5.27 14.06 -10.17
CA PRO A 110 5.44 15.47 -9.80
C PRO A 110 4.18 16.09 -9.18
N THR A 111 3.01 15.51 -9.39
CA THR A 111 1.72 16.04 -8.90
C THR A 111 1.02 15.13 -7.89
N GLY A 112 1.40 13.84 -7.86
CA GLY A 112 0.69 12.82 -7.10
C GLY A 112 -0.68 12.44 -7.68
N ASN A 113 -1.04 12.96 -8.87
CA ASN A 113 -2.29 12.67 -9.56
C ASN A 113 -2.10 11.70 -10.73
N ALA A 114 -3.20 11.22 -11.29
CA ALA A 114 -3.20 10.33 -12.44
C ALA A 114 -2.70 11.06 -13.71
N PRO A 115 -2.19 10.32 -14.71
CA PRO A 115 -1.98 10.83 -16.05
C PRO A 115 -3.29 11.40 -16.63
N ARG A 116 -3.17 12.49 -17.37
CA ARG A 116 -4.27 13.18 -18.02
C ARG A 116 -4.88 12.29 -19.10
N GLN A 117 -6.18 12.16 -19.05
CA GLN A 117 -6.96 11.52 -20.11
C GLN A 117 -7.08 12.42 -21.33
N ALA A 118 -7.69 11.91 -22.43
CA ALA A 118 -7.92 12.68 -23.63
C ALA A 118 -8.88 13.86 -23.37
N ASP A 119 -8.54 15.00 -23.91
CA ASP A 119 -9.39 16.19 -24.01
C ASP A 119 -9.33 16.81 -25.43
N ALA A 120 -9.79 18.04 -25.59
CA ALA A 120 -9.80 18.73 -26.90
C ALA A 120 -8.41 18.91 -27.50
N TYR A 121 -7.35 18.76 -26.72
CA TYR A 121 -5.94 18.92 -27.12
C TYR A 121 -5.16 17.60 -27.16
N GLY A 122 -5.87 16.46 -27.16
CA GLY A 122 -5.30 15.13 -27.28
C GLY A 122 -5.07 14.42 -25.93
N GLU A 123 -4.41 13.28 -25.98
CA GLU A 123 -4.14 12.43 -24.80
C GLU A 123 -2.85 12.85 -24.09
N GLY A 124 -2.78 12.63 -22.77
CA GLY A 124 -1.62 12.98 -21.94
C GLY A 124 -0.53 11.92 -21.87
N ARG A 125 -0.73 10.74 -22.47
CA ARG A 125 0.24 9.64 -22.37
C ARG A 125 1.44 9.83 -23.29
N PHE A 126 2.51 9.10 -22.99
CA PHE A 126 3.71 9.02 -23.82
C PHE A 126 3.37 8.50 -25.23
N HIS A 127 4.02 9.05 -26.26
CA HIS A 127 3.81 8.75 -27.70
C HIS A 127 2.38 9.03 -28.21
N ALA A 128 1.53 9.75 -27.46
CA ALA A 128 0.26 10.20 -28.00
C ALA A 128 0.49 11.11 -29.22
N ALA A 129 -0.35 10.96 -30.24
CA ALA A 129 -0.24 11.75 -31.45
C ALA A 129 -0.41 13.25 -31.18
N ARG A 130 0.44 14.07 -31.78
CA ARG A 130 0.40 15.54 -31.77
C ARG A 130 0.37 16.05 -33.20
N ASP A 131 -0.17 17.24 -33.38
CA ASP A 131 -0.16 17.96 -34.66
C ASP A 131 -0.73 17.10 -35.82
N GLY A 132 -1.85 16.39 -35.56
CA GLY A 132 -2.45 15.50 -36.55
C GLY A 132 -1.68 14.20 -36.81
N GLY A 133 -0.71 13.85 -35.97
CA GLY A 133 0.13 12.64 -36.08
C GLY A 133 1.52 12.92 -36.66
N GLU A 134 1.86 14.20 -36.93
CA GLU A 134 3.19 14.58 -37.44
C GLU A 134 4.28 14.50 -36.35
N ARG A 135 3.87 14.59 -35.09
CA ARG A 135 4.77 14.53 -33.91
C ARG A 135 4.17 13.62 -32.83
N GLU A 136 5.03 13.04 -32.03
CA GLU A 136 4.65 12.27 -30.84
C GLU A 136 4.83 13.10 -29.57
N HIS A 137 4.07 12.76 -28.55
CA HIS A 137 4.18 13.33 -27.21
C HIS A 137 5.42 12.76 -26.51
N GLU A 138 6.39 13.61 -26.16
CA GLU A 138 7.70 13.21 -25.64
C GLU A 138 7.73 12.99 -24.12
N GLY A 139 6.61 13.11 -23.45
CA GLY A 139 6.48 12.95 -22.01
C GLY A 139 5.10 12.46 -21.60
N VAL A 140 4.80 12.61 -20.32
CA VAL A 140 3.50 12.27 -19.71
C VAL A 140 2.92 13.51 -19.03
N ASP A 141 1.64 13.77 -19.29
CA ASP A 141 0.92 14.87 -18.67
C ASP A 141 0.22 14.38 -17.40
N TYR A 142 0.69 14.78 -16.22
CA TYR A 142 0.05 14.46 -14.93
C TYR A 142 -0.92 15.57 -14.53
N VAL A 143 -2.18 15.22 -14.27
CA VAL A 143 -3.22 16.19 -13.87
C VAL A 143 -2.73 17.04 -12.71
N ALA A 144 -2.99 18.34 -12.78
CA ALA A 144 -2.68 19.30 -11.72
C ALA A 144 -3.81 20.33 -11.58
N THR A 145 -3.87 20.95 -10.41
CA THR A 145 -4.69 22.15 -10.20
C THR A 145 -3.78 23.36 -10.14
N ALA A 146 -4.16 24.47 -10.75
CA ALA A 146 -3.39 25.71 -10.67
C ALA A 146 -3.05 26.08 -9.24
N GLY A 147 -1.76 26.39 -8.97
CA GLY A 147 -1.24 26.63 -7.63
C GLY A 147 -0.90 25.37 -6.81
N GLN A 148 -1.21 24.18 -7.30
CA GLN A 148 -0.79 22.94 -6.65
C GLN A 148 0.73 22.83 -6.60
N THR A 149 1.27 22.36 -5.46
CA THR A 149 2.72 22.11 -5.33
C THR A 149 3.15 21.03 -6.33
N VAL A 150 4.26 21.30 -7.01
CA VAL A 150 4.93 20.39 -7.94
C VAL A 150 6.21 19.90 -7.30
N ALA A 151 6.40 18.58 -7.29
CA ALA A 151 7.56 17.92 -6.71
C ALA A 151 8.64 17.61 -7.76
N ALA A 152 9.89 17.54 -7.35
CA ALA A 152 11.02 17.08 -8.16
C ALA A 152 10.80 15.61 -8.56
N PRO A 153 10.78 15.27 -9.86
CA PRO A 153 10.59 13.89 -10.29
C PRO A 153 11.83 13.01 -10.10
N ILE A 154 13.01 13.60 -9.95
CA ILE A 154 14.30 12.94 -9.66
C ILE A 154 15.10 13.79 -8.68
N SER A 155 16.01 13.16 -7.95
CA SER A 155 17.07 13.87 -7.22
C SER A 155 18.09 14.44 -8.20
N GLY A 156 18.77 15.52 -7.84
CA GLY A 156 19.80 16.11 -8.68
C GLY A 156 20.03 17.60 -8.42
N TYR A 157 20.38 18.32 -9.45
CA TYR A 157 20.49 19.79 -9.39
C TYR A 157 19.69 20.42 -10.52
N VAL A 158 19.18 21.61 -10.26
CA VAL A 158 18.45 22.42 -11.25
C VAL A 158 19.44 22.92 -12.28
N ALA A 159 19.43 22.30 -13.47
CA ALA A 159 20.33 22.62 -14.57
C ALA A 159 19.85 23.84 -15.37
N ARG A 160 18.54 23.99 -15.48
CA ARG A 160 17.93 25.08 -16.27
C ARG A 160 16.53 25.42 -15.79
N ILE A 161 16.17 26.68 -15.94
CA ILE A 161 14.81 27.19 -15.87
C ILE A 161 14.57 28.01 -17.14
N GLY A 162 13.51 27.70 -17.88
CA GLY A 162 13.24 28.35 -19.15
C GLY A 162 11.76 28.54 -19.42
N TYR A 163 11.47 29.07 -20.61
CA TYR A 163 10.11 29.23 -21.10
C TYR A 163 9.76 28.08 -22.05
N VAL A 164 8.52 27.58 -21.95
CA VAL A 164 8.04 26.48 -22.80
C VAL A 164 7.89 26.94 -24.25
N TYR A 165 7.40 28.16 -24.44
CA TYR A 165 7.16 28.75 -25.75
C TYR A 165 7.89 30.10 -25.89
N PRO A 166 8.44 30.44 -27.08
CA PRO A 166 9.14 31.70 -27.28
C PRO A 166 8.24 32.94 -27.15
N ASP A 167 6.95 32.78 -27.40
CA ASP A 167 5.93 33.82 -27.38
C ASP A 167 5.13 33.89 -26.06
N ASP A 168 5.45 33.03 -25.09
CA ASP A 168 4.73 32.94 -23.82
C ASP A 168 5.69 32.84 -22.62
N THR A 169 5.84 33.94 -21.91
CA THR A 169 6.71 34.04 -20.75
C THR A 169 6.05 33.59 -19.44
N GLN A 170 4.77 33.18 -19.47
CA GLN A 170 4.08 32.67 -18.28
C GLN A 170 4.32 31.18 -18.12
N LEU A 171 4.40 30.43 -19.21
CA LEU A 171 4.59 28.97 -19.17
C LEU A 171 6.09 28.64 -19.12
N ARG A 172 6.52 28.17 -17.96
CA ARG A 172 7.92 27.86 -17.64
C ARG A 172 8.14 26.37 -17.42
N TYR A 173 9.41 25.97 -17.48
CA TYR A 173 9.85 24.63 -17.10
C TYR A 173 11.07 24.68 -16.17
N VAL A 174 11.24 23.61 -15.40
CA VAL A 174 12.43 23.30 -14.60
C VAL A 174 13.08 22.05 -15.17
N GLU A 175 14.39 22.11 -15.45
CA GLU A 175 15.20 20.97 -15.87
C GLU A 175 16.11 20.56 -14.71
N ILE A 176 16.10 19.28 -14.37
CA ILE A 176 16.89 18.71 -13.28
C ILE A 176 17.79 17.63 -13.88
N ASP A 177 19.09 17.71 -13.61
CA ASP A 177 20.06 16.68 -14.01
C ASP A 177 20.45 15.83 -12.81
N ASN A 178 20.40 14.51 -13.00
CA ASN A 178 20.94 13.52 -12.08
C ASN A 178 22.16 12.81 -12.72
N PRO A 179 23.40 13.21 -12.38
CA PRO A 179 24.59 12.60 -12.96
C PRO A 179 24.80 11.15 -12.51
N ALA A 180 24.34 10.77 -11.33
CA ALA A 180 24.52 9.40 -10.79
C ALA A 180 23.69 8.38 -11.58
N LEU A 181 22.45 8.71 -11.90
CA LEU A 181 21.53 7.87 -12.68
C LEU A 181 21.66 8.12 -14.20
N HIS A 182 22.43 9.13 -14.59
CA HIS A 182 22.51 9.58 -15.99
C HIS A 182 21.15 9.95 -16.59
N LEU A 183 20.31 10.62 -15.80
CA LEU A 183 18.97 11.06 -16.20
C LEU A 183 18.89 12.58 -16.19
N THR A 184 18.10 13.10 -17.13
CA THR A 184 17.61 14.48 -17.12
C THR A 184 16.09 14.45 -17.09
N ALA A 185 15.47 15.23 -16.18
CA ALA A 185 14.03 15.41 -16.12
C ALA A 185 13.66 16.87 -16.42
N ARG A 186 12.63 17.09 -17.23
CA ARG A 186 12.02 18.40 -17.47
C ARG A 186 10.58 18.39 -17.00
N VAL A 187 10.26 19.37 -16.18
CA VAL A 187 8.94 19.56 -15.60
C VAL A 187 8.37 20.87 -16.13
N PHE A 188 7.40 20.78 -17.03
CA PHE A 188 6.81 21.92 -17.71
C PHE A 188 5.57 22.42 -16.99
N TYR A 189 5.23 23.70 -17.27
CA TYR A 189 4.04 24.38 -16.75
C TYR A 189 4.10 24.58 -15.22
N VAL A 190 5.29 24.96 -14.76
CA VAL A 190 5.59 25.19 -13.34
C VAL A 190 5.98 26.64 -13.12
N ASP A 191 5.47 27.25 -12.06
CA ASP A 191 5.99 28.49 -11.48
C ASP A 191 7.12 28.13 -10.51
N PRO A 192 8.41 28.26 -10.91
CA PRO A 192 9.53 27.75 -10.12
C PRO A 192 9.66 28.49 -8.78
N LYS A 193 10.02 27.73 -7.73
CA LYS A 193 10.42 28.22 -6.41
C LYS A 193 11.86 27.82 -6.08
N VAL A 194 12.58 27.33 -7.07
CA VAL A 194 14.00 26.96 -7.03
C VAL A 194 14.77 27.81 -8.03
N GLU A 195 16.10 27.85 -7.90
CA GLU A 195 17.01 28.54 -8.77
C GLU A 195 17.97 27.59 -9.47
N VAL A 196 18.56 28.01 -10.58
CA VAL A 196 19.59 27.22 -11.28
C VAL A 196 20.79 27.04 -10.36
N GLY A 197 21.21 25.77 -10.21
CA GLY A 197 22.27 25.34 -9.31
C GLY A 197 21.77 24.77 -7.98
N ASP A 198 20.49 24.92 -7.63
CA ASP A 198 19.93 24.33 -6.42
C ASP A 198 19.99 22.81 -6.48
N ALA A 199 20.38 22.18 -5.38
CA ALA A 199 20.25 20.74 -5.19
C ALA A 199 18.80 20.42 -4.74
N VAL A 200 18.19 19.44 -5.38
CA VAL A 200 16.84 18.97 -5.06
C VAL A 200 16.86 17.45 -4.81
N ALA A 201 16.05 17.01 -3.86
CA ALA A 201 15.79 15.58 -3.66
C ALA A 201 14.47 15.19 -4.34
N VAL A 202 14.38 13.93 -4.79
CA VAL A 202 13.14 13.35 -5.33
C VAL A 202 11.97 13.58 -4.37
N GLY A 203 10.82 14.00 -4.89
CA GLY A 203 9.63 14.31 -4.09
C GLY A 203 9.64 15.68 -3.40
N HIS A 204 10.75 16.45 -3.37
CA HIS A 204 10.78 17.77 -2.76
C HIS A 204 10.13 18.84 -3.65
N PRO A 205 9.48 19.87 -3.08
CA PRO A 205 8.84 20.93 -3.83
C PRO A 205 9.84 21.71 -4.71
N ILE A 206 9.49 21.90 -6.00
CA ILE A 206 10.26 22.74 -6.94
C ILE A 206 9.49 23.95 -7.44
N GLY A 207 8.17 24.01 -7.20
CA GLY A 207 7.33 25.11 -7.63
C GLY A 207 5.84 24.81 -7.47
N GLN A 208 5.04 25.52 -8.27
CA GLN A 208 3.59 25.37 -8.29
C GLN A 208 3.12 25.21 -9.76
N ALA A 209 2.07 24.39 -9.97
CA ALA A 209 1.49 24.22 -11.28
C ALA A 209 0.86 25.51 -11.80
N HIS A 210 1.17 25.88 -13.02
CA HIS A 210 0.59 27.03 -13.69
C HIS A 210 -0.70 26.61 -14.44
N THR A 211 -1.70 27.52 -14.53
CA THR A 211 -2.89 27.27 -15.35
C THR A 211 -2.55 27.38 -16.82
N LEU A 212 -3.15 26.52 -17.64
CA LEU A 212 -2.96 26.50 -19.09
C LEU A 212 -4.09 27.20 -19.85
N GLN A 213 -5.13 27.66 -19.15
CA GLN A 213 -6.37 28.13 -19.76
C GLN A 213 -6.21 29.36 -20.62
N HIS A 214 -5.20 30.23 -20.35
CA HIS A 214 -4.95 31.43 -21.17
C HIS A 214 -4.43 31.08 -22.58
N ARG A 215 -3.68 29.98 -22.71
CA ARG A 215 -3.12 29.52 -23.98
C ARG A 215 -4.04 28.53 -24.70
N TYR A 216 -4.82 27.76 -23.95
CA TYR A 216 -5.65 26.68 -24.45
C TYR A 216 -7.13 26.88 -24.11
N PRO A 217 -7.81 27.86 -24.77
CA PRO A 217 -9.12 28.35 -24.36
C PRO A 217 -10.28 27.35 -24.57
N LEU A 218 -10.07 26.23 -25.28
CA LEU A 218 -11.07 25.19 -25.45
C LEU A 218 -11.20 24.25 -24.23
N GLY A 219 -10.54 24.58 -23.12
CA GLY A 219 -10.67 23.83 -21.87
C GLY A 219 -9.75 22.60 -21.79
N ILE A 220 -8.44 22.84 -21.97
CA ILE A 220 -7.44 21.82 -21.64
C ILE A 220 -7.53 21.48 -20.16
N THR A 221 -7.32 20.21 -19.83
CA THR A 221 -7.13 19.81 -18.43
C THR A 221 -5.78 20.37 -17.95
N ASP A 222 -5.79 21.20 -16.90
CA ASP A 222 -4.55 21.69 -16.29
C ASP A 222 -3.68 20.52 -15.82
N HIS A 223 -2.41 20.54 -16.15
CA HIS A 223 -1.46 19.45 -15.93
C HIS A 223 -0.02 19.95 -15.83
N VAL A 224 0.84 19.08 -15.35
CA VAL A 224 2.29 19.19 -15.45
C VAL A 224 2.75 18.17 -16.47
N HIS A 225 3.51 18.62 -17.48
CA HIS A 225 4.12 17.74 -18.47
C HIS A 225 5.50 17.31 -17.98
N LEU A 226 5.73 16.01 -17.85
CA LEU A 226 6.99 15.42 -17.41
C LEU A 226 7.68 14.70 -18.56
N GLU A 227 8.89 15.15 -18.90
CA GLU A 227 9.83 14.42 -19.75
C GLU A 227 10.97 13.85 -18.90
N ILE A 228 11.34 12.60 -19.14
CA ILE A 228 12.56 11.99 -18.61
C ILE A 228 13.42 11.53 -19.79
N ALA A 229 14.70 11.83 -19.78
CA ALA A 229 15.64 11.42 -20.82
C ALA A 229 16.87 10.73 -20.23
N ASP A 230 17.38 9.72 -20.95
CA ASP A 230 18.66 9.08 -20.62
C ASP A 230 19.86 9.94 -21.08
N ALA A 231 21.09 9.49 -20.78
CA ALA A 231 22.33 10.18 -21.15
C ALA A 231 22.51 10.38 -22.67
N ARG A 232 21.75 9.68 -23.49
CA ARG A 232 21.77 9.82 -24.95
C ARG A 232 20.66 10.77 -25.44
N GLY A 233 19.90 11.36 -24.54
CA GLY A 233 18.76 12.23 -24.85
C GLY A 233 17.52 11.48 -25.31
N ARG A 234 17.48 10.15 -25.19
CA ARG A 234 16.30 9.35 -25.54
C ARG A 234 15.25 9.50 -24.46
N LYS A 235 14.05 9.88 -24.87
CA LYS A 235 12.90 10.02 -23.98
C LYS A 235 12.46 8.65 -23.45
N LEU A 236 12.14 8.61 -22.16
CA LEU A 236 11.65 7.45 -21.44
C LEU A 236 10.18 7.63 -21.10
N ASP A 237 9.42 6.56 -21.18
CA ASP A 237 8.02 6.56 -20.79
C ASP A 237 7.89 6.60 -19.25
N ALA A 238 7.49 7.76 -18.72
CA ALA A 238 7.33 7.97 -17.29
C ALA A 238 6.21 7.09 -16.69
N GLU A 239 5.22 6.60 -17.47
CA GLU A 239 4.18 5.69 -16.98
C GLU A 239 4.74 4.29 -16.67
N THR A 240 5.88 3.91 -17.25
CA THR A 240 6.58 2.67 -16.91
C THR A 240 7.47 2.81 -15.69
N LEU A 241 7.86 4.03 -15.34
CA LEU A 241 8.73 4.35 -14.20
C LEU A 241 7.93 4.78 -12.96
N ILE A 242 6.67 5.18 -13.13
CA ILE A 242 5.77 5.66 -12.07
C ILE A 242 4.48 4.87 -12.18
N VAL A 243 4.27 3.92 -11.28
CA VAL A 243 3.13 3.01 -11.34
C VAL A 243 2.11 3.28 -10.23
N ALA A 244 0.83 3.11 -10.54
CA ALA A 244 -0.23 3.25 -9.54
C ALA A 244 -0.32 2.00 -8.66
N ARG A 245 -0.38 2.20 -7.33
CA ARG A 245 -0.72 1.18 -6.35
C ARG A 245 -1.91 1.63 -5.52
N ASN A 246 -2.91 0.77 -5.33
CA ASN A 246 -4.00 1.07 -4.43
C ASN A 246 -3.58 0.80 -2.99
N VAL A 247 -3.73 1.79 -2.13
CA VAL A 247 -3.52 1.67 -0.68
C VAL A 247 -4.83 1.90 0.05
N ASP A 248 -5.04 1.11 1.10
CA ASP A 248 -6.20 1.27 1.97
C ASP A 248 -5.98 2.43 2.94
N ASP A 249 -6.93 3.35 3.03
CA ASP A 249 -6.84 4.53 3.90
C ASP A 249 -6.68 4.21 5.40
N ARG A 250 -6.87 2.95 5.81
CA ARG A 250 -6.59 2.51 7.19
C ARG A 250 -5.11 2.47 7.54
N MET A 251 -4.23 2.38 6.55
CA MET A 251 -2.78 2.29 6.79
C MET A 251 -2.08 3.65 6.83
N ALA A 252 -2.82 4.72 6.57
CA ALA A 252 -2.30 6.09 6.57
C ALA A 252 -2.50 6.84 7.91
N ALA A 253 -3.02 6.18 8.95
CA ALA A 253 -3.40 6.80 10.23
C ALA A 253 -2.51 6.42 11.43
N ASP A 254 -1.34 5.76 11.18
CA ASP A 254 -0.36 5.42 12.21
C ASP A 254 0.90 6.28 12.13
#